data_444353c41222ce7edfb53a98d2eaed0d
#
_entry.id   444353c41222ce7edfb53a98d2eaed0d
#
_cell.length_a   1.000
_cell.length_b   1.000
_cell.length_c   1.000
_cell.angle_alpha   90.00
_cell.angle_beta   90.00
_cell.angle_gamma   90.00
#
_symmetry.space_group_name_H-M   'P 1'
#
loop_
_entity.id
_entity.type
_entity.pdbx_description
1 polymer ?
#
loop_
_entity_poly.entity_id
_entity_poly.type
_entity_poly.pdbx_seq_one_letter_code
_entity_poly.pdbx_strand_id
1 'polypeptide(L)'
;LTDCSGTKSMFLLPPKYAESLHIDFAVYAPKSSEEIYQAVKTNLEWIEIPYGKAMIFNQTLPHGNRVNLETETRWSINGRFKSLFSPYADKKLGEFFEPITLKPASRIGMNYQYPITSDNS
;
A
#
# COMPACT_ATOMS: atom_id res chain seq x y z
N LEU A 1 -6.25 11.98 15.35
CA LEU A 1 -5.60 10.67 15.29
C LEU A 1 -5.79 9.94 16.61
N THR A 2 -5.98 8.64 16.56
CA THR A 2 -6.21 7.77 17.72
C THR A 2 -5.25 6.58 17.66
N ASP A 3 -5.16 5.84 18.77
CA ASP A 3 -4.47 4.56 18.76
C ASP A 3 -5.09 3.59 17.75
N CYS A 4 -4.28 2.74 17.19
CA CYS A 4 -4.69 1.65 16.33
C CYS A 4 -4.40 0.33 17.07
N SER A 5 -5.28 -0.03 17.98
CA SER A 5 -5.15 -1.18 18.87
C SER A 5 -6.45 -1.97 18.98
N GLY A 6 -6.40 -3.19 19.53
CA GLY A 6 -7.57 -4.06 19.63
C GLY A 6 -8.22 -4.30 18.27
N THR A 7 -9.54 -4.23 18.19
CA THR A 7 -10.29 -4.38 16.93
C THR A 7 -10.12 -3.19 15.97
N LYS A 8 -9.51 -2.08 16.42
CA LYS A 8 -9.10 -0.96 15.59
C LYS A 8 -7.76 -1.19 14.87
N SER A 9 -7.02 -2.24 15.20
CA SER A 9 -5.73 -2.54 14.58
C SER A 9 -5.87 -2.83 13.08
N MET A 10 -4.77 -2.78 12.38
CA MET A 10 -4.71 -3.20 10.98
C MET A 10 -4.02 -4.55 10.84
N PHE A 11 -4.37 -5.28 9.83
CA PHE A 11 -3.63 -6.47 9.46
C PHE A 11 -2.72 -6.20 8.26
N LEU A 12 -1.63 -6.95 8.21
CA LEU A 12 -0.68 -6.97 7.10
C LEU A 12 -0.23 -8.41 6.86
N LEU A 13 -0.09 -8.79 5.60
CA LEU A 13 0.61 -10.02 5.24
C LEU A 13 2.12 -9.72 5.18
N PRO A 14 2.94 -10.29 6.09
CA PRO A 14 4.38 -10.06 6.07
C PRO A 14 5.03 -10.51 4.76
N PRO A 15 6.12 -9.85 4.29
CA PRO A 15 6.79 -10.18 3.04
C PRO A 15 7.17 -11.66 2.91
N LYS A 16 7.68 -12.25 3.99
CA LYS A 16 8.06 -13.68 4.04
C LYS A 16 6.93 -14.62 3.64
N TYR A 17 5.68 -14.28 3.99
CA TYR A 17 4.52 -15.08 3.62
C TYR A 17 3.99 -14.71 2.24
N ALA A 18 4.09 -13.44 1.84
CA ALA A 18 3.71 -13.03 0.51
C ALA A 18 4.55 -13.75 -0.57
N GLU A 19 5.86 -13.90 -0.33
CA GLU A 19 6.75 -14.66 -1.20
C GLU A 19 6.42 -16.16 -1.23
N SER A 20 6.21 -16.77 -0.06
CA SER A 20 5.93 -18.20 0.06
C SER A 20 4.58 -18.61 -0.54
N LEU A 21 3.60 -17.73 -0.50
CA LEU A 21 2.26 -17.96 -1.06
C LEU A 21 2.19 -17.63 -2.55
N HIS A 22 3.29 -17.16 -3.16
CA HIS A 22 3.33 -16.76 -4.56
C HIS A 22 2.13 -15.88 -4.92
N ILE A 23 1.88 -14.83 -4.12
CA ILE A 23 0.73 -13.98 -4.30
C ILE A 23 0.83 -13.26 -5.64
N ASP A 24 0.07 -13.74 -6.59
CA ASP A 24 -0.08 -13.15 -7.91
C ASP A 24 -1.28 -12.22 -7.91
N PHE A 25 -1.02 -10.94 -8.11
CA PHE A 25 -2.08 -9.94 -8.20
C PHE A 25 -3.04 -10.19 -9.35
N ALA A 26 -2.60 -10.79 -10.44
CA ALA A 26 -3.48 -11.14 -11.55
C ALA A 26 -4.56 -12.16 -11.13
N VAL A 27 -4.20 -13.07 -10.23
CA VAL A 27 -5.14 -14.05 -9.67
C VAL A 27 -6.09 -13.43 -8.63
N TYR A 28 -5.60 -12.48 -7.86
CA TYR A 28 -6.36 -11.88 -6.76
C TYR A 28 -7.16 -10.63 -7.18
N ALA A 29 -6.73 -9.91 -8.22
CA ALA A 29 -7.39 -8.68 -8.66
C ALA A 29 -8.91 -8.83 -8.94
N PRO A 30 -9.41 -9.93 -9.53
CA PRO A 30 -10.83 -10.11 -9.76
C PRO A 30 -11.62 -10.55 -8.51
N LYS A 31 -10.94 -10.86 -7.42
CA LYS A 31 -11.59 -11.36 -6.19
C LYS A 31 -12.06 -10.21 -5.30
N SER A 32 -13.07 -10.47 -4.52
CA SER A 32 -13.53 -9.55 -3.48
C SER A 32 -12.50 -9.45 -2.35
N SER A 33 -12.52 -8.35 -1.61
CA SER A 33 -11.65 -8.16 -0.45
C SER A 33 -11.82 -9.26 0.60
N GLU A 34 -13.03 -9.79 0.74
CA GLU A 34 -13.29 -10.89 1.69
C GLU A 34 -12.67 -12.20 1.23
N GLU A 35 -12.76 -12.54 -0.05
CA GLU A 35 -12.12 -13.73 -0.60
C GLU A 35 -10.59 -13.67 -0.44
N ILE A 36 -10.00 -12.51 -0.68
CA ILE A 36 -8.57 -12.30 -0.47
C ILE A 36 -8.23 -12.48 1.01
N TYR A 37 -8.99 -11.84 1.90
CA TYR A 37 -8.78 -11.98 3.33
C TYR A 37 -8.84 -13.45 3.78
N GLN A 38 -9.86 -14.19 3.36
CA GLN A 38 -10.00 -15.60 3.73
C GLN A 38 -8.85 -16.47 3.23
N ALA A 39 -8.27 -16.14 2.07
CA ALA A 39 -7.12 -16.87 1.53
C ALA A 39 -5.83 -16.68 2.33
N VAL A 40 -5.64 -15.51 2.96
CA VAL A 40 -4.38 -15.16 3.61
C VAL A 40 -4.47 -15.04 5.13
N LYS A 41 -5.66 -15.13 5.72
CA LYS A 41 -5.92 -14.79 7.13
C LYS A 41 -5.05 -15.55 8.14
N THR A 42 -4.63 -16.75 7.84
CA THR A 42 -3.79 -17.58 8.74
C THR A 42 -2.35 -17.09 8.86
N ASN A 43 -1.91 -16.27 7.90
CA ASN A 43 -0.56 -15.73 7.82
C ASN A 43 -0.49 -14.22 8.06
N LEU A 44 -1.63 -13.61 8.39
CA LEU A 44 -1.68 -12.18 8.69
C LEU A 44 -1.11 -11.89 10.08
N GLU A 45 -0.41 -10.78 10.17
CA GLU A 45 -0.03 -10.17 11.44
C GLU A 45 -0.93 -8.97 11.72
N TRP A 46 -1.45 -8.88 12.93
CA TRP A 46 -2.19 -7.72 13.42
C TRP A 46 -1.22 -6.74 14.04
N ILE A 47 -1.26 -5.51 13.53
CA ILE A 47 -0.31 -4.48 13.89
C ILE A 47 -1.01 -3.39 14.66
N GLU A 48 -0.56 -3.17 15.87
CA GLU A 48 -0.98 -2.07 16.71
C GLU A 48 -0.04 -0.88 16.50
N ILE A 49 -0.63 0.28 16.27
CA ILE A 49 0.12 1.52 16.05
C ILE A 49 -0.31 2.52 17.13
N PRO A 50 0.51 2.74 18.15
CA PRO A 50 0.23 3.72 19.20
C PRO A 50 0.10 5.14 18.65
N TYR A 51 -0.63 5.97 19.35
CA TYR A 51 -0.73 7.40 19.02
C TYR A 51 0.64 8.05 18.83
N GLY A 52 0.77 8.86 17.80
CA GLY A 52 2.02 9.54 17.43
C GLY A 52 3.04 8.66 16.70
N LYS A 53 2.70 7.41 16.40
CA LYS A 53 3.53 6.53 15.58
C LYS A 53 2.99 6.41 14.17
N ALA A 54 3.87 6.06 13.25
CA ALA A 54 3.52 5.76 11.87
C ALA A 54 4.14 4.42 11.45
N MET A 55 3.46 3.73 10.55
CA MET A 55 3.97 2.53 9.92
C MET A 55 4.21 2.79 8.44
N ILE A 56 5.35 2.35 7.94
CA ILE A 56 5.70 2.39 6.52
C ILE A 56 5.80 0.95 6.03
N PHE A 57 5.10 0.63 4.96
CA PHE A 57 5.12 -0.71 4.37
C PHE A 57 4.93 -0.63 2.86
N ASN A 58 5.28 -1.71 2.17
CA ASN A 58 5.05 -1.82 0.74
C ASN A 58 3.55 -1.98 0.47
N GLN A 59 2.97 -1.09 -0.32
CA GLN A 59 1.54 -1.10 -0.63
C GLN A 59 1.06 -2.35 -1.39
N THR A 60 1.99 -3.13 -1.97
CA THR A 60 1.66 -4.38 -2.66
C THR A 60 1.36 -5.53 -1.69
N LEU A 61 1.72 -5.39 -0.42
CA LEU A 61 1.38 -6.39 0.59
C LEU A 61 -0.12 -6.31 0.91
N PRO A 62 -0.84 -7.42 0.92
CA PRO A 62 -2.21 -7.47 1.40
C PRO A 62 -2.33 -6.88 2.80
N HIS A 63 -3.19 -5.90 2.96
CA HIS A 63 -3.38 -5.19 4.20
C HIS A 63 -4.80 -4.64 4.31
N GLY A 64 -5.24 -4.38 5.51
CA GLY A 64 -6.57 -3.83 5.72
C GLY A 64 -6.99 -3.79 7.19
N ASN A 65 -8.27 -3.63 7.39
CA ASN A 65 -8.90 -3.61 8.71
C ASN A 65 -10.14 -4.50 8.68
N ARG A 66 -10.59 -4.87 9.87
CA ARG A 66 -11.92 -5.48 10.07
C ARG A 66 -12.83 -4.49 10.77
N VAL A 67 -14.02 -4.93 11.08
CA VAL A 67 -14.99 -4.10 11.80
C VAL A 67 -14.42 -3.68 13.15
N ASN A 68 -14.48 -2.38 13.43
CA ASN A 68 -14.14 -1.82 14.72
C ASN A 68 -15.28 -2.12 15.72
N LEU A 69 -14.98 -2.86 16.76
CA LEU A 69 -15.92 -3.20 17.84
C LEU A 69 -15.63 -2.41 19.13
N GLU A 70 -14.65 -1.51 19.10
CA GLU A 70 -14.32 -0.66 20.23
C GLU A 70 -15.33 0.49 20.35
N THR A 71 -15.37 1.11 21.51
CA THR A 71 -16.22 2.28 21.77
C THR A 71 -15.73 3.56 21.09
N GLU A 72 -14.50 3.56 20.61
CA GLU A 72 -13.84 4.71 20.00
C GLU A 72 -13.70 4.56 18.48
N THR A 73 -13.92 5.66 17.78
CA THR A 73 -13.64 5.73 16.35
C THR A 73 -12.14 5.80 16.10
N ARG A 74 -11.65 5.02 15.12
CA ARG A 74 -10.28 5.11 14.64
C ARG A 74 -10.15 6.26 13.64
N TRP A 75 -9.18 7.13 13.89
CA TRP A 75 -8.76 8.18 12.97
C TRP A 75 -7.32 7.94 12.52
N SER A 76 -7.09 7.79 11.24
CA SER A 76 -5.77 7.60 10.66
C SER A 76 -5.58 8.43 9.39
N ILE A 77 -4.34 8.77 9.10
CA ILE A 77 -3.92 9.42 7.85
C ILE A 77 -3.10 8.42 7.06
N ASN A 78 -3.42 8.27 5.79
CA ASN A 78 -2.68 7.44 4.85
C ASN A 78 -2.05 8.32 3.78
N GLY A 79 -0.76 8.09 3.53
CA GLY A 79 -0.03 8.71 2.43
C GLY A 79 0.66 7.65 1.59
N ARG A 80 0.82 7.92 0.30
CA ARG A 80 1.57 7.05 -0.61
C ARG A 80 2.74 7.81 -1.18
N PHE A 81 3.91 7.20 -1.10
CA PHE A 81 5.15 7.76 -1.62
C PHE A 81 5.72 6.82 -2.67
N LYS A 82 6.30 7.40 -3.71
CA LYS A 82 7.02 6.63 -4.72
C LYS A 82 8.17 7.45 -5.29
N SER A 83 9.14 6.78 -5.88
CA SER A 83 10.20 7.45 -6.63
C SER A 83 9.64 8.16 -7.86
N LEU A 84 10.16 9.34 -8.18
CA LEU A 84 9.86 10.03 -9.42
C LEU A 84 10.24 9.21 -10.67
N PHE A 85 11.19 8.29 -10.52
CA PHE A 85 11.65 7.40 -11.57
C PHE A 85 10.87 6.07 -11.67
N SER A 86 9.81 5.90 -10.86
CA SER A 86 8.94 4.73 -10.97
C SER A 86 7.78 4.99 -11.92
N PRO A 87 7.29 3.99 -12.67
CA PRO A 87 6.11 4.15 -13.52
C PRO A 87 4.89 4.64 -12.75
N TYR A 88 4.13 5.55 -13.34
CA TYR A 88 2.93 6.12 -12.75
C TYR A 88 1.64 5.46 -13.23
N ALA A 89 1.71 4.67 -14.30
CA ALA A 89 0.55 4.16 -15.01
C ALA A 89 -0.40 5.31 -15.38
N ASP A 90 -1.66 5.22 -15.04
CA ASP A 90 -2.68 6.24 -15.24
C ASP A 90 -2.66 7.39 -14.20
N LYS A 91 -1.86 7.24 -13.13
CA LYS A 91 -1.77 8.22 -12.03
C LYS A 91 -0.65 9.21 -12.27
N LYS A 92 -0.95 10.32 -12.91
CA LYS A 92 0.05 11.28 -13.36
C LYS A 92 0.61 12.15 -12.23
N LEU A 93 1.84 12.61 -12.46
CA LEU A 93 2.48 13.66 -11.66
C LEU A 93 1.78 15.01 -11.93
N GLY A 94 1.54 15.78 -10.86
CA GLY A 94 0.78 17.03 -10.94
C GLY A 94 -0.74 16.86 -10.92
N GLU A 95 -1.25 15.63 -10.99
CA GLU A 95 -2.68 15.33 -10.86
C GLU A 95 -2.95 14.48 -9.61
N PHE A 96 -2.31 13.33 -9.51
CA PHE A 96 -2.46 12.41 -8.38
C PHE A 96 -1.28 12.45 -7.41
N PHE A 97 -0.07 12.64 -7.93
CA PHE A 97 1.14 12.76 -7.13
C PHE A 97 1.72 14.16 -7.25
N GLU A 98 2.17 14.69 -6.11
CA GLU A 98 2.92 15.95 -6.04
C GLU A 98 4.36 15.68 -5.60
N PRO A 99 5.36 16.37 -6.15
CA PRO A 99 6.73 16.22 -5.72
C PRO A 99 6.93 16.85 -4.33
N ILE A 100 7.57 16.11 -3.43
CA ILE A 100 7.84 16.61 -2.07
C ILE A 100 8.87 17.75 -2.11
N THR A 101 9.87 17.64 -2.99
CA THR A 101 10.90 18.67 -3.16
C THR A 101 11.24 18.87 -4.62
N LEU A 102 11.51 20.12 -5.02
CA LEU A 102 11.97 20.48 -6.35
C LEU A 102 13.48 20.75 -6.36
N LYS A 103 14.26 19.70 -6.27
CA LYS A 103 15.72 19.74 -6.50
C LYS A 103 16.02 19.45 -7.99
N PRO A 104 17.25 19.69 -8.48
CA PRO A 104 17.63 19.37 -9.85
C PRO A 104 17.30 17.93 -10.25
N ALA A 105 17.60 16.96 -9.40
CA ALA A 105 17.26 15.55 -9.63
C ALA A 105 15.73 15.32 -9.70
N SER A 106 14.93 16.03 -8.91
CA SER A 106 13.47 15.95 -8.98
C SER A 106 12.93 16.44 -10.33
N ARG A 107 13.51 17.53 -10.86
CA ARG A 107 13.14 18.05 -12.18
C ARG A 107 13.46 17.07 -13.31
N ILE A 108 14.59 16.38 -13.22
CA ILE A 108 14.94 15.31 -14.16
C ILE A 108 13.89 14.19 -14.07
N GLY A 109 13.55 13.74 -12.86
CA GLY A 109 12.56 12.69 -12.64
C GLY A 109 11.15 13.05 -13.11
N MET A 110 10.76 14.32 -12.97
CA MET A 110 9.45 14.81 -13.45
C MET A 110 9.32 14.72 -14.98
N ASN A 111 10.42 14.89 -15.70
CA ASN A 111 10.46 14.85 -17.15
C ASN A 111 10.94 13.50 -17.70
N TYR A 112 11.22 12.53 -16.83
CA TYR A 112 11.72 11.24 -17.25
C TYR A 112 10.61 10.44 -17.95
N GLN A 113 10.93 9.96 -19.14
CA GLN A 113 10.05 9.09 -19.89
C GLN A 113 10.62 7.67 -19.88
N TYR A 114 9.77 6.72 -19.53
CA TYR A 114 10.15 5.31 -19.56
C TYR A 114 10.32 4.86 -20.98
N PRO A 115 11.36 4.04 -21.24
CA PRO A 115 11.43 3.31 -22.50
C PRO A 115 10.14 2.49 -22.64
N ILE A 116 9.43 2.72 -23.71
CA ILE A 116 8.32 1.84 -24.08
C ILE A 116 8.95 0.55 -24.55
N THR A 117 8.92 -0.48 -23.70
CA THR A 117 9.17 -1.84 -24.18
C THR A 117 8.00 -2.17 -25.09
N SER A 118 8.24 -2.15 -26.39
CA SER A 118 7.33 -2.76 -27.35
C SER A 118 7.41 -4.27 -27.13
N ASP A 119 6.65 -4.78 -26.18
CA ASP A 119 6.37 -6.20 -26.15
C ASP A 119 5.47 -6.48 -27.35
N ASN A 120 6.15 -6.80 -28.43
CA ASN A 120 5.54 -7.34 -29.62
C ASN A 120 5.07 -8.75 -29.35
N SER A 121 3.80 -8.93 -29.62
CA SER A 121 3.11 -10.16 -30.01
C SER A 121 3.22 -11.35 -29.07
#